data_45833a78dfd7dfbcba0c8166f906dcff
#
_entry.id   45833a78dfd7dfbcba0c8166f906dcff
#
_cell.length_a   1.000
_cell.length_b   1.000
_cell.length_c   1.000
_cell.angle_alpha   90.00
_cell.angle_beta   90.00
_cell.angle_gamma   90.00
#
_symmetry.space_group_name_H-M   'P 1'
#
loop_
_entity.id
_entity.type
_entity.pdbx_description
1 polymer ?
#
loop_
_entity_poly.entity_id
_entity_poly.type
_entity_poly.pdbx_seq_one_letter_code
_entity_poly.pdbx_strand_id
1 'polypeptide(L)'
;MEDLQAYTPEEIILANLTELTGRQAAFREQQRAHLRELATEISAGMQDGAAYLSMLADHGAELDRAVPPDEADRARALLAIELCRLLPRDGSIWQDWFFPGAGDISAAAHNRVAYQRSGYTDAAFSRFSALLRNPRAAYTHTFRAVCDEVLGGSCEYGILPLESSGEGRLHAFSSLIDAYGLKIAATCTVPVGDGRVTQYGLLRRSLAILRPNEAVPRLLEIRCDMGSVSPEGIFCGARLCGLSPLRAEWSRGMLDAVFSPGGDVPAFLLFLSLTHPHFEIVGLFRHLD
;
A
#
# COMPACT_ATOMS: atom_id res chain seq x y z
N MET A 1 -24.00 -40.36 49.54
CA MET A 1 -22.78 -40.65 48.81
C MET A 1 -23.00 -40.10 47.42
N GLU A 2 -22.51 -38.89 47.20
CA GLU A 2 -22.55 -38.26 45.89
C GLU A 2 -21.51 -38.92 45.02
N ASP A 3 -21.96 -39.41 43.85
CA ASP A 3 -21.10 -39.98 42.82
C ASP A 3 -20.10 -38.90 42.32
N LEU A 4 -18.88 -38.99 42.79
CA LEU A 4 -17.75 -38.29 42.20
C LEU A 4 -17.52 -38.92 40.80
N GLN A 5 -18.19 -38.36 39.78
CA GLN A 5 -17.86 -38.65 38.38
C GLN A 5 -16.39 -38.29 38.15
N ALA A 6 -15.54 -39.31 38.02
CA ALA A 6 -14.14 -39.12 37.66
C ALA A 6 -14.10 -38.68 36.20
N TYR A 7 -13.77 -37.41 35.94
CA TYR A 7 -13.55 -36.89 34.60
C TYR A 7 -12.43 -37.68 33.94
N THR A 8 -12.62 -38.02 32.68
CA THR A 8 -11.56 -38.61 31.87
C THR A 8 -10.44 -37.59 31.60
N PRO A 9 -9.19 -38.02 31.40
CA PRO A 9 -8.10 -37.11 31.07
C PRO A 9 -8.41 -36.21 29.85
N GLU A 10 -9.17 -36.69 28.90
CA GLU A 10 -9.61 -35.94 27.70
C GLU A 10 -10.61 -34.85 28.07
N GLU A 11 -11.55 -35.09 28.95
CA GLU A 11 -12.52 -34.09 29.45
C GLU A 11 -11.82 -32.97 30.24
N ILE A 12 -10.80 -33.31 31.02
CA ILE A 12 -9.98 -32.33 31.75
C ILE A 12 -9.20 -31.45 30.80
N ILE A 13 -8.58 -32.03 29.76
CA ILE A 13 -7.83 -31.30 28.73
C ILE A 13 -8.77 -30.36 27.96
N LEU A 14 -9.94 -30.85 27.56
CA LEU A 14 -10.92 -30.04 26.83
C LEU A 14 -11.46 -28.89 27.68
N ALA A 15 -11.75 -29.10 28.95
CA ALA A 15 -12.18 -28.06 29.88
C ALA A 15 -11.08 -26.99 30.03
N ASN A 16 -9.83 -27.38 30.24
CA ASN A 16 -8.70 -26.46 30.34
C ASN A 16 -8.48 -25.66 29.06
N LEU A 17 -8.57 -26.28 27.88
CA LEU A 17 -8.46 -25.58 26.57
C LEU A 17 -9.60 -24.57 26.39
N THR A 18 -10.83 -24.94 26.81
CA THR A 18 -11.97 -24.02 26.71
C THR A 18 -11.80 -22.84 27.66
N GLU A 19 -11.32 -23.04 28.88
CA GLU A 19 -11.02 -21.97 29.82
C GLU A 19 -9.90 -21.04 29.30
N LEU A 20 -8.81 -21.61 28.81
CA LEU A 20 -7.71 -20.84 28.22
C LEU A 20 -8.18 -20.01 27.01
N THR A 21 -9.01 -20.59 26.14
CA THR A 21 -9.60 -19.88 25.01
C THR A 21 -10.48 -18.72 25.46
N GLY A 22 -11.30 -18.95 26.50
CA GLY A 22 -12.12 -17.90 27.08
C GLY A 22 -11.31 -16.76 27.72
N ARG A 23 -10.25 -17.08 28.45
CA ARG A 23 -9.31 -16.07 29.00
C ARG A 23 -8.61 -15.28 27.93
N GLN A 24 -8.15 -15.94 26.86
CA GLN A 24 -7.53 -15.26 25.72
C GLN A 24 -8.53 -14.33 25.02
N ALA A 25 -9.78 -14.74 24.84
CA ALA A 25 -10.81 -13.91 24.23
C ALA A 25 -11.11 -12.65 25.07
N ALA A 26 -11.25 -12.82 26.39
CA ALA A 26 -11.46 -11.70 27.32
C ALA A 26 -10.28 -10.71 27.31
N PHE A 27 -9.06 -11.22 27.34
CA PHE A 27 -7.85 -10.40 27.25
C PHE A 27 -7.77 -9.61 25.96
N ARG A 28 -8.07 -10.25 24.82
CA ARG A 28 -8.11 -9.57 23.50
C ARG A 28 -9.17 -8.47 23.45
N GLU A 29 -10.34 -8.67 24.06
CA GLU A 29 -11.38 -7.64 24.10
C GLU A 29 -10.97 -6.47 24.99
N GLN A 30 -10.32 -6.73 26.12
CA GLN A 30 -9.77 -5.68 26.98
C GLN A 30 -8.69 -4.87 26.26
N GLN A 31 -7.78 -5.53 25.52
CA GLN A 31 -6.79 -4.83 24.67
C GLN A 31 -7.47 -3.94 23.62
N ARG A 32 -8.50 -4.46 22.95
CA ARG A 32 -9.26 -3.66 21.96
C ARG A 32 -9.94 -2.46 22.59
N ALA A 33 -10.53 -2.61 23.77
CA ALA A 33 -11.15 -1.49 24.47
C ALA A 33 -10.13 -0.38 24.77
N HIS A 34 -8.96 -0.74 25.27
CA HIS A 34 -7.89 0.21 25.53
C HIS A 34 -7.36 0.89 24.24
N LEU A 35 -7.22 0.13 23.15
CA LEU A 35 -6.83 0.70 21.85
C LEU A 35 -7.88 1.66 21.28
N ARG A 36 -9.18 1.43 21.54
CA ARG A 36 -10.26 2.39 21.16
C ARG A 36 -10.18 3.67 21.99
N GLU A 37 -9.90 3.59 23.28
CA GLU A 37 -9.69 4.78 24.12
C GLU A 37 -8.51 5.58 23.62
N LEU A 38 -7.36 4.94 23.38
CA LEU A 38 -6.18 5.58 22.83
C LEU A 38 -6.45 6.19 21.44
N ALA A 39 -7.16 5.49 20.55
CA ALA A 39 -7.56 6.02 19.25
C ALA A 39 -8.43 7.26 19.39
N THR A 40 -9.32 7.32 20.37
CA THR A 40 -10.18 8.47 20.65
C THR A 40 -9.36 9.66 21.13
N GLU A 41 -8.41 9.46 22.03
CA GLU A 41 -7.50 10.50 22.51
C GLU A 41 -6.64 11.07 21.36
N ILE A 42 -6.05 10.19 20.58
CA ILE A 42 -5.25 10.58 19.40
C ILE A 42 -6.12 11.36 18.42
N SER A 43 -7.32 10.89 18.08
CA SER A 43 -8.21 11.54 17.12
C SER A 43 -8.68 12.91 17.56
N ALA A 44 -8.82 13.16 18.85
CA ALA A 44 -9.20 14.47 19.40
C ALA A 44 -8.12 15.55 19.20
N GLY A 45 -6.85 15.13 19.07
CA GLY A 45 -5.73 16.04 18.80
C GLY A 45 -5.53 16.37 17.31
N MET A 46 -6.34 15.78 16.42
CA MET A 46 -6.16 15.84 14.97
C MET A 46 -6.70 17.12 14.35
N GLN A 47 -5.89 18.16 14.28
CA GLN A 47 -6.27 19.40 13.59
C GLN A 47 -5.38 19.74 12.38
N ASP A 48 -4.18 19.16 12.28
CA ASP A 48 -3.22 19.44 11.20
C ASP A 48 -2.56 18.14 10.70
N GLY A 49 -2.73 17.82 9.40
CA GLY A 49 -2.36 16.54 8.81
C GLY A 49 -0.87 16.20 8.86
N ALA A 50 0.02 17.16 8.60
CA ALA A 50 1.46 16.89 8.58
C ALA A 50 2.02 16.71 10.01
N ALA A 51 1.57 17.52 10.97
CA ALA A 51 1.91 17.37 12.38
C ALA A 51 1.38 16.04 12.94
N TYR A 52 0.24 15.57 12.44
CA TYR A 52 -0.39 14.34 12.85
C TYR A 52 0.41 13.09 12.47
N LEU A 53 0.93 13.00 11.24
CA LEU A 53 1.74 11.84 10.83
C LEU A 53 3.02 11.69 11.67
N SER A 54 3.64 12.83 12.07
CA SER A 54 4.76 12.82 13.00
C SER A 54 4.37 12.32 14.39
N MET A 55 3.22 12.79 14.91
CA MET A 55 2.68 12.36 16.21
C MET A 55 2.32 10.87 16.20
N LEU A 56 1.84 10.31 15.10
CA LEU A 56 1.57 8.88 14.98
C LEU A 56 2.82 8.04 15.20
N ALA A 57 3.98 8.46 14.65
CA ALA A 57 5.23 7.75 14.86
C ALA A 57 5.65 7.72 16.34
N ASP A 58 5.45 8.84 17.06
CA ASP A 58 5.71 8.92 18.50
C ASP A 58 4.80 7.98 19.30
N HIS A 59 3.51 7.93 18.99
CA HIS A 59 2.58 6.98 19.60
C HIS A 59 2.90 5.52 19.26
N GLY A 60 3.39 5.24 18.05
CA GLY A 60 3.91 3.92 17.69
C GLY A 60 5.07 3.50 18.59
N ALA A 61 6.01 4.40 18.85
CA ALA A 61 7.14 4.16 19.75
C ALA A 61 6.72 4.02 21.24
N GLU A 62 5.66 4.70 21.67
CA GLU A 62 5.08 4.51 23.01
C GLU A 62 4.41 3.15 23.15
N LEU A 63 3.68 2.73 22.14
CA LEU A 63 3.04 1.43 22.10
C LEU A 63 4.06 0.29 22.20
N ASP A 64 5.24 0.43 21.56
CA ASP A 64 6.34 -0.55 21.63
C ASP A 64 6.90 -0.74 23.04
N ARG A 65 6.84 0.29 23.86
CA ARG A 65 7.27 0.21 25.26
C ARG A 65 6.22 -0.43 26.17
N ALA A 66 4.95 -0.37 25.74
CA ALA A 66 3.81 -0.83 26.53
C ALA A 66 3.37 -2.28 26.20
N VAL A 67 3.76 -2.81 25.05
CA VAL A 67 3.31 -4.13 24.53
C VAL A 67 4.52 -5.03 24.30
N PRO A 68 4.42 -6.36 24.52
CA PRO A 68 5.46 -7.31 24.16
C PRO A 68 5.86 -7.18 22.68
N PRO A 69 7.14 -7.32 22.33
CA PRO A 69 7.64 -7.12 20.96
C PRO A 69 6.94 -7.97 19.89
N ASP A 70 6.55 -9.19 20.23
CA ASP A 70 5.84 -10.13 19.35
C ASP A 70 4.37 -9.74 19.10
N GLU A 71 3.79 -8.87 19.95
CA GLU A 71 2.44 -8.33 19.80
C GLU A 71 2.40 -6.90 19.24
N ALA A 72 3.53 -6.20 19.18
CA ALA A 72 3.61 -4.78 18.85
C ALA A 72 2.99 -4.46 17.47
N ASP A 73 3.37 -5.18 16.43
CA ASP A 73 2.84 -4.95 15.07
C ASP A 73 1.33 -5.18 14.99
N ARG A 74 0.83 -6.17 15.72
CA ARG A 74 -0.59 -6.43 15.80
C ARG A 74 -1.33 -5.30 16.53
N ALA A 75 -0.78 -4.81 17.64
CA ALA A 75 -1.37 -3.73 18.42
C ALA A 75 -1.44 -2.43 17.57
N ARG A 76 -0.37 -2.10 16.84
CA ARG A 76 -0.34 -0.96 15.91
C ARG A 76 -1.37 -1.10 14.79
N ALA A 77 -1.51 -2.29 14.19
CA ALA A 77 -2.50 -2.51 13.15
C ALA A 77 -3.94 -2.36 13.68
N LEU A 78 -4.21 -2.87 14.88
CA LEU A 78 -5.51 -2.69 15.52
C LEU A 78 -5.78 -1.22 15.87
N LEU A 79 -4.79 -0.49 16.39
CA LEU A 79 -4.89 0.94 16.64
C LEU A 79 -5.18 1.70 15.35
N ALA A 80 -4.46 1.41 14.27
CA ALA A 80 -4.68 2.02 12.97
C ALA A 80 -6.12 1.79 12.45
N ILE A 81 -6.66 0.58 12.63
CA ILE A 81 -8.03 0.25 12.25
C ILE A 81 -9.04 1.06 13.09
N GLU A 82 -8.84 1.20 14.39
CA GLU A 82 -9.73 1.98 15.25
C GLU A 82 -9.63 3.48 14.92
N LEU A 83 -8.43 4.01 14.68
CA LEU A 83 -8.23 5.38 14.19
C LEU A 83 -8.95 5.62 12.86
N CYS A 84 -8.82 4.70 11.91
CA CYS A 84 -9.50 4.81 10.62
C CYS A 84 -11.03 4.83 10.74
N ARG A 85 -11.60 4.22 11.78
CA ARG A 85 -13.05 4.25 12.05
C ARG A 85 -13.53 5.60 12.57
N LEU A 86 -12.67 6.32 13.29
CA LEU A 86 -12.98 7.63 13.86
C LEU A 86 -12.80 8.77 12.86
N LEU A 87 -11.98 8.57 11.83
CA LEU A 87 -11.67 9.57 10.82
C LEU A 87 -12.80 9.71 9.78
N PRO A 88 -13.04 10.92 9.26
CA PRO A 88 -14.00 11.15 8.19
C PRO A 88 -13.68 10.28 6.97
N ARG A 89 -14.72 9.64 6.42
CA ARG A 89 -14.59 8.75 5.24
C ARG A 89 -14.80 9.49 3.90
N ASP A 90 -14.95 10.80 3.92
CA ASP A 90 -15.20 11.62 2.73
C ASP A 90 -14.01 11.72 1.76
N GLY A 91 -12.87 11.18 2.16
CA GLY A 91 -11.66 11.09 1.34
C GLY A 91 -10.75 12.31 1.44
N SER A 92 -11.21 13.46 1.98
CA SER A 92 -10.42 14.70 2.00
C SER A 92 -9.16 14.55 2.85
N ILE A 93 -9.30 14.09 4.08
CA ILE A 93 -8.16 13.91 5.02
C ILE A 93 -7.14 12.91 4.46
N TRP A 94 -7.60 11.77 3.94
CA TRP A 94 -6.70 10.75 3.36
C TRP A 94 -5.95 11.28 2.16
N GLN A 95 -6.64 12.11 1.33
CA GLN A 95 -6.06 12.75 0.18
C GLN A 95 -4.94 13.70 0.59
N ASP A 96 -5.16 14.52 1.58
CA ASP A 96 -4.18 15.52 2.04
C ASP A 96 -2.98 14.87 2.72
N TRP A 97 -3.19 13.80 3.47
CA TRP A 97 -2.12 13.14 4.23
C TRP A 97 -1.23 12.23 3.40
N PHE A 98 -1.84 11.35 2.62
CA PHE A 98 -1.11 10.28 1.92
C PHE A 98 -0.99 10.50 0.43
N PHE A 99 -1.81 11.37 -0.13
CA PHE A 99 -1.86 11.60 -1.57
C PHE A 99 -1.78 13.08 -1.93
N PRO A 100 -0.84 13.86 -1.34
CA PRO A 100 -0.76 15.29 -1.60
C PRO A 100 -0.56 15.54 -3.10
N GLY A 101 -1.37 16.46 -3.66
CA GLY A 101 -1.33 16.77 -5.09
C GLY A 101 -1.82 15.65 -6.01
N ALA A 102 -2.47 14.60 -5.48
CA ALA A 102 -3.09 13.57 -6.29
C ALA A 102 -4.17 14.16 -7.19
N GLY A 103 -4.28 13.62 -8.41
CA GLY A 103 -5.22 14.09 -9.41
C GLY A 103 -5.91 12.94 -10.15
N ASP A 104 -7.08 13.21 -10.72
CA ASP A 104 -7.77 12.23 -11.55
C ASP A 104 -6.96 11.96 -12.83
N ILE A 105 -6.84 10.69 -13.21
CA ILE A 105 -6.18 10.26 -14.44
C ILE A 105 -6.85 10.89 -15.67
N SER A 106 -8.17 11.10 -15.62
CA SER A 106 -8.94 11.61 -16.74
C SER A 106 -9.12 13.13 -16.76
N ALA A 107 -8.64 13.86 -15.74
CA ALA A 107 -8.95 15.29 -15.57
C ALA A 107 -8.17 16.22 -16.52
N ALA A 108 -7.02 15.80 -17.07
CA ALA A 108 -6.25 16.63 -17.98
C ALA A 108 -6.97 16.80 -19.32
N ALA A 109 -7.01 18.05 -19.81
CA ALA A 109 -7.61 18.35 -21.11
C ALA A 109 -6.85 17.72 -22.29
N HIS A 110 -5.54 17.52 -22.12
CA HIS A 110 -4.65 16.92 -23.10
C HIS A 110 -3.74 15.91 -22.39
N ASN A 111 -3.90 14.64 -22.68
CA ASN A 111 -3.08 13.58 -22.08
C ASN A 111 -1.93 13.24 -23.05
N ARG A 112 -0.83 14.00 -22.97
CA ARG A 112 0.40 13.65 -23.71
C ARG A 112 1.14 12.56 -22.96
N VAL A 113 1.52 11.52 -23.69
CA VAL A 113 2.19 10.33 -23.15
C VAL A 113 3.55 10.18 -23.82
N ALA A 114 4.61 10.38 -23.04
CA ALA A 114 5.98 10.20 -23.49
C ALA A 114 6.37 8.73 -23.46
N TYR A 115 6.99 8.21 -24.50
CA TYR A 115 7.61 6.89 -24.51
C TYR A 115 8.65 6.71 -25.61
N GLN A 116 9.58 5.82 -25.38
CA GLN A 116 10.52 5.38 -26.42
C GLN A 116 9.78 4.45 -27.37
N ARG A 117 9.74 4.81 -28.66
CA ARG A 117 8.94 4.10 -29.65
C ARG A 117 9.47 2.70 -29.94
N SER A 118 8.59 1.72 -29.81
CA SER A 118 8.75 0.33 -30.24
C SER A 118 7.37 -0.28 -30.43
N GLY A 119 7.27 -1.42 -31.14
CA GLY A 119 5.99 -2.10 -31.29
C GLY A 119 5.35 -2.50 -29.95
N TYR A 120 6.16 -2.80 -28.94
CA TYR A 120 5.69 -3.17 -27.61
C TYR A 120 5.17 -1.96 -26.80
N THR A 121 5.88 -0.84 -26.86
CA THR A 121 5.43 0.40 -26.20
C THR A 121 4.24 1.02 -26.91
N ASP A 122 4.13 0.89 -28.25
CA ASP A 122 2.93 1.27 -29.00
C ASP A 122 1.71 0.41 -28.57
N ALA A 123 1.90 -0.89 -28.33
CA ALA A 123 0.87 -1.76 -27.78
C ALA A 123 0.47 -1.37 -26.34
N ALA A 124 1.44 -1.05 -25.49
CA ALA A 124 1.17 -0.55 -24.14
C ALA A 124 0.42 0.80 -24.20
N PHE A 125 0.83 1.74 -25.03
CA PHE A 125 0.14 3.00 -25.24
C PHE A 125 -1.32 2.79 -25.67
N SER A 126 -1.57 1.85 -26.61
CA SER A 126 -2.94 1.51 -27.04
C SER A 126 -3.80 1.05 -25.88
N ARG A 127 -3.28 0.19 -24.96
CA ARG A 127 -4.01 -0.26 -23.76
C ARG A 127 -4.28 0.90 -22.82
N PHE A 128 -3.28 1.72 -22.51
CA PHE A 128 -3.45 2.88 -21.62
C PHE A 128 -4.38 3.94 -22.19
N SER A 129 -4.51 4.03 -23.50
CA SER A 129 -5.41 4.98 -24.17
C SER A 129 -6.87 4.81 -23.75
N ALA A 130 -7.27 3.62 -23.32
CA ALA A 130 -8.62 3.37 -22.79
C ALA A 130 -8.91 4.11 -21.45
N LEU A 131 -7.85 4.48 -20.71
CA LEU A 131 -7.98 5.23 -19.43
C LEU A 131 -7.91 6.75 -19.64
N LEU A 132 -7.40 7.20 -20.77
CA LEU A 132 -7.02 8.59 -20.99
C LEU A 132 -8.00 9.29 -21.93
N ARG A 133 -8.23 10.57 -21.68
CA ARG A 133 -9.05 11.40 -22.55
C ARG A 133 -8.19 12.02 -23.66
N ASN A 134 -8.49 11.72 -24.93
CA ASN A 134 -7.75 12.22 -26.08
C ASN A 134 -6.20 12.05 -25.97
N PRO A 135 -5.70 10.81 -25.77
CA PRO A 135 -4.28 10.58 -25.59
C PRO A 135 -3.49 10.95 -26.86
N ARG A 136 -2.32 11.58 -26.67
CA ARG A 136 -1.40 11.92 -27.74
C ARG A 136 -0.01 11.38 -27.42
N ALA A 137 0.54 10.58 -28.34
CA ALA A 137 1.88 10.05 -28.21
C ALA A 137 2.93 11.17 -28.38
N ALA A 138 3.95 11.15 -27.52
CA ALA A 138 5.17 11.95 -27.62
C ALA A 138 6.36 10.99 -27.62
N TYR A 139 7.06 10.89 -28.75
CA TYR A 139 8.16 9.96 -28.89
C TYR A 139 9.47 10.55 -28.35
N THR A 140 10.19 9.75 -27.61
CA THR A 140 11.51 10.07 -27.07
C THR A 140 12.56 9.08 -27.57
N HIS A 141 13.83 9.45 -27.48
CA HIS A 141 14.94 8.58 -27.91
C HIS A 141 15.45 7.68 -26.80
N THR A 142 15.22 8.03 -25.54
CA THR A 142 15.70 7.27 -24.37
C THR A 142 14.63 7.20 -23.29
N PHE A 143 14.71 6.20 -22.43
CA PHE A 143 13.82 6.08 -21.26
C PHE A 143 14.05 7.21 -20.23
N ARG A 144 15.27 7.73 -20.12
CA ARG A 144 15.54 8.91 -19.28
C ARG A 144 14.79 10.14 -19.81
N ALA A 145 14.78 10.36 -21.12
CA ALA A 145 14.03 11.45 -21.72
C ALA A 145 12.51 11.33 -21.49
N VAL A 146 11.97 10.10 -21.37
CA VAL A 146 10.57 9.90 -20.94
C VAL A 146 10.34 10.52 -19.54
N CYS A 147 11.22 10.24 -18.58
CA CYS A 147 11.13 10.78 -17.24
C CYS A 147 11.31 12.31 -17.22
N ASP A 148 12.26 12.84 -18.02
CA ASP A 148 12.49 14.29 -18.14
C ASP A 148 11.23 15.01 -18.66
N GLU A 149 10.56 14.47 -19.70
CA GLU A 149 9.31 15.01 -20.25
C GLU A 149 8.15 15.03 -19.25
N VAL A 150 8.05 13.98 -18.42
CA VAL A 150 7.02 13.89 -17.39
C VAL A 150 7.34 14.83 -16.24
N LEU A 151 8.57 14.83 -15.73
CA LEU A 151 8.98 15.70 -14.62
C LEU A 151 8.89 17.17 -15.00
N GLY A 152 9.34 17.52 -16.22
CA GLY A 152 9.27 18.87 -16.79
C GLY A 152 7.86 19.35 -17.11
N GLY A 153 6.86 18.47 -17.12
CA GLY A 153 5.45 18.79 -17.34
C GLY A 153 5.09 19.00 -18.82
N SER A 154 5.98 18.71 -19.76
CA SER A 154 5.68 18.71 -21.19
C SER A 154 4.82 17.50 -21.60
N CYS A 155 4.87 16.42 -20.83
CA CYS A 155 3.96 15.29 -20.89
C CYS A 155 3.35 15.01 -19.51
N GLU A 156 2.07 14.67 -19.48
CA GLU A 156 1.36 14.28 -18.25
C GLU A 156 1.75 12.88 -17.81
N TYR A 157 2.08 12.02 -18.76
CA TYR A 157 2.38 10.62 -18.53
C TYR A 157 3.63 10.16 -19.28
N GLY A 158 4.26 9.11 -18.72
CA GLY A 158 5.33 8.36 -19.39
C GLY A 158 5.04 6.87 -19.37
N ILE A 159 5.57 6.11 -20.32
CA ILE A 159 5.49 4.66 -20.34
C ILE A 159 6.89 4.09 -20.21
N LEU A 160 7.11 3.28 -19.16
CA LEU A 160 8.31 2.48 -18.96
C LEU A 160 7.98 1.00 -18.76
N PRO A 161 8.85 0.08 -19.17
CA PRO A 161 8.74 -1.32 -18.77
C PRO A 161 9.10 -1.44 -17.28
N LEU A 162 8.33 -2.24 -16.54
CA LEU A 162 8.50 -2.46 -15.10
C LEU A 162 9.05 -3.84 -14.80
N GLU A 163 8.55 -4.85 -15.51
CA GLU A 163 8.82 -6.25 -15.20
C GLU A 163 8.77 -7.08 -16.49
N SER A 164 9.61 -8.11 -16.55
CA SER A 164 9.63 -9.09 -17.64
C SER A 164 9.44 -10.48 -17.06
N SER A 165 8.63 -11.33 -17.71
CA SER A 165 8.43 -12.70 -17.28
C SER A 165 9.71 -13.56 -17.27
N GLY A 166 10.77 -13.13 -18.00
CA GLY A 166 12.06 -13.82 -18.05
C GLY A 166 13.07 -13.30 -17.01
N GLU A 167 12.97 -12.03 -16.62
CA GLU A 167 13.98 -11.35 -15.77
C GLU A 167 13.42 -10.86 -14.44
N GLY A 168 12.09 -10.95 -14.25
CA GLY A 168 11.43 -10.34 -13.10
C GLY A 168 11.40 -8.81 -13.20
N ARG A 169 11.55 -8.15 -12.06
CA ARG A 169 11.56 -6.67 -11.99
C ARG A 169 12.79 -6.08 -12.70
N LEU A 170 12.54 -5.09 -13.51
CA LEU A 170 13.58 -4.41 -14.27
C LEU A 170 14.18 -3.25 -13.45
N HIS A 171 15.17 -3.57 -12.61
CA HIS A 171 15.77 -2.64 -11.63
C HIS A 171 16.24 -1.30 -12.20
N ALA A 172 16.74 -1.29 -13.44
CA ALA A 172 17.17 -0.04 -14.10
C ALA A 172 16.02 0.96 -14.23
N PHE A 173 14.81 0.47 -14.54
CA PHE A 173 13.62 1.32 -14.65
C PHE A 173 13.04 1.69 -13.29
N SER A 174 13.05 0.78 -12.32
CA SER A 174 12.69 1.11 -10.95
C SER A 174 13.57 2.24 -10.39
N SER A 175 14.89 2.18 -10.64
CA SER A 175 15.81 3.24 -10.23
C SER A 175 15.54 4.58 -10.94
N LEU A 176 15.08 4.56 -12.20
CA LEU A 176 14.65 5.78 -12.89
C LEU A 176 13.39 6.36 -12.25
N ILE A 177 12.38 5.52 -12.00
CA ILE A 177 11.14 5.95 -11.36
C ILE A 177 11.43 6.63 -10.03
N ASP A 178 12.32 6.05 -9.23
CA ASP A 178 12.75 6.61 -7.94
C ASP A 178 13.50 7.92 -8.09
N ALA A 179 14.52 7.95 -8.95
CA ALA A 179 15.35 9.14 -9.14
C ALA A 179 14.54 10.36 -9.59
N TYR A 180 13.41 10.13 -10.28
CA TYR A 180 12.51 11.17 -10.75
C TYR A 180 11.27 11.35 -9.88
N GLY A 181 11.11 10.58 -8.82
CA GLY A 181 9.95 10.63 -7.92
C GLY A 181 8.62 10.35 -8.62
N LEU A 182 8.64 9.58 -9.72
CA LEU A 182 7.45 9.29 -10.51
C LEU A 182 6.58 8.25 -9.81
N LYS A 183 5.27 8.29 -10.08
CA LYS A 183 4.25 7.44 -9.49
C LYS A 183 3.58 6.58 -10.55
N ILE A 184 3.26 5.34 -10.22
CA ILE A 184 2.55 4.42 -11.10
C ILE A 184 1.06 4.72 -11.05
N ALA A 185 0.47 5.05 -12.19
CA ALA A 185 -0.96 5.35 -12.33
C ALA A 185 -1.78 4.17 -12.86
N ALA A 186 -1.16 3.33 -13.70
CA ALA A 186 -1.73 2.10 -14.23
C ALA A 186 -0.62 1.16 -14.69
N THR A 187 -0.92 -0.13 -14.81
CA THR A 187 -0.04 -1.12 -15.43
C THR A 187 -0.79 -1.91 -16.48
N CYS A 188 -0.07 -2.43 -17.48
CA CYS A 188 -0.61 -3.39 -18.44
C CYS A 188 0.45 -4.42 -18.82
N THR A 189 0.02 -5.60 -19.26
CA THR A 189 0.91 -6.66 -19.72
C THR A 189 0.88 -6.73 -21.25
N VAL A 190 2.06 -6.70 -21.89
CA VAL A 190 2.21 -6.80 -23.35
C VAL A 190 3.01 -8.05 -23.70
N PRO A 191 2.50 -8.93 -24.59
CA PRO A 191 3.27 -10.04 -25.12
C PRO A 191 4.48 -9.55 -25.93
N VAL A 192 5.67 -10.12 -25.69
CA VAL A 192 6.93 -9.74 -26.35
C VAL A 192 7.52 -10.85 -27.22
N GLY A 193 6.74 -11.87 -27.51
CA GLY A 193 7.13 -13.04 -28.30
C GLY A 193 7.58 -14.23 -27.42
N ASP A 194 7.68 -15.40 -27.99
CA ASP A 194 8.12 -16.67 -27.39
C ASP A 194 7.41 -16.98 -26.05
N GLY A 195 6.13 -16.61 -25.91
CA GLY A 195 5.36 -16.80 -24.68
C GLY A 195 5.77 -15.87 -23.54
N ARG A 196 6.74 -14.97 -23.75
CA ARG A 196 7.15 -13.96 -22.76
C ARG A 196 6.22 -12.76 -22.77
N VAL A 197 6.12 -12.13 -21.59
CA VAL A 197 5.33 -10.92 -21.41
C VAL A 197 6.18 -9.88 -20.69
N THR A 198 5.91 -8.61 -20.98
CA THR A 198 6.49 -7.47 -20.25
C THR A 198 5.34 -6.64 -19.68
N GLN A 199 5.43 -6.34 -18.39
CA GLN A 199 4.54 -5.40 -17.73
C GLN A 199 5.08 -3.99 -17.94
N TYR A 200 4.22 -3.11 -18.44
CA TYR A 200 4.49 -1.68 -18.59
C TYR A 200 3.73 -0.87 -17.56
N GLY A 201 4.33 0.21 -17.09
CA GLY A 201 3.72 1.20 -16.22
C GLY A 201 3.41 2.49 -16.95
N LEU A 202 2.21 3.02 -16.71
CA LEU A 202 1.85 4.39 -17.00
C LEU A 202 2.24 5.25 -15.81
N LEU A 203 3.22 6.11 -15.98
CA LEU A 203 3.84 6.91 -14.92
C LEU A 203 3.37 8.36 -14.98
N ARG A 204 3.34 9.02 -13.82
CA ARG A 204 3.01 10.44 -13.68
C ARG A 204 3.73 11.05 -12.46
N ARG A 205 3.63 12.37 -12.29
CA ARG A 205 4.28 13.09 -11.17
C ARG A 205 3.61 12.89 -9.81
N SER A 206 2.31 12.66 -9.78
CA SER A 206 1.53 12.56 -8.55
C SER A 206 0.75 11.26 -8.51
N LEU A 207 0.34 10.85 -7.31
CA LEU A 207 -0.51 9.68 -7.12
C LEU A 207 -1.91 9.91 -7.74
N ALA A 208 -2.60 8.84 -8.05
CA ALA A 208 -4.02 8.88 -8.38
C ALA A 208 -4.85 9.12 -7.12
N ILE A 209 -6.02 9.77 -7.27
CA ILE A 209 -6.94 9.99 -6.14
C ILE A 209 -7.42 8.65 -5.59
N LEU A 210 -7.33 8.47 -4.27
CA LEU A 210 -7.96 7.35 -3.58
C LEU A 210 -9.48 7.59 -3.51
N ARG A 211 -10.25 6.69 -4.12
CA ARG A 211 -11.71 6.71 -4.05
C ARG A 211 -12.19 5.47 -3.28
N PRO A 212 -12.70 5.63 -2.05
CA PRO A 212 -13.05 4.49 -1.18
C PRO A 212 -14.08 3.52 -1.78
N ASN A 213 -14.94 4.01 -2.68
CA ASN A 213 -16.06 3.24 -3.26
C ASN A 213 -15.85 2.93 -4.75
N GLU A 214 -14.62 2.84 -5.21
CA GLU A 214 -14.35 2.58 -6.62
C GLU A 214 -14.68 1.13 -6.97
N ALA A 215 -15.49 0.92 -8.02
CA ALA A 215 -15.92 -0.41 -8.47
C ALA A 215 -14.77 -1.28 -8.99
N VAL A 216 -13.67 -0.67 -9.44
CA VAL A 216 -12.49 -1.39 -9.92
C VAL A 216 -11.39 -1.33 -8.87
N PRO A 217 -10.98 -2.48 -8.36
CA PRO A 217 -9.96 -2.55 -7.34
C PRO A 217 -8.60 -2.04 -7.84
N ARG A 218 -7.86 -1.36 -6.96
CA ARG A 218 -6.52 -0.84 -7.25
C ARG A 218 -5.46 -1.56 -6.45
N LEU A 219 -4.34 -1.83 -7.09
CA LEU A 219 -3.15 -2.33 -6.45
C LEU A 219 -2.45 -1.18 -5.71
N LEU A 220 -1.97 -1.46 -4.51
CA LEU A 220 -1.13 -0.55 -3.74
C LEU A 220 0.32 -1.02 -3.82
N GLU A 221 1.20 -0.20 -4.33
CA GLU A 221 2.66 -0.44 -4.28
C GLU A 221 3.29 0.55 -3.31
N ILE A 222 4.01 0.00 -2.33
CA ILE A 222 4.77 0.76 -1.34
C ILE A 222 6.24 0.40 -1.42
N ARG A 223 7.06 1.34 -0.98
CA ARG A 223 8.48 1.15 -0.68
C ARG A 223 8.73 1.56 0.77
N CYS A 224 9.43 0.72 1.51
CA CYS A 224 9.81 0.99 2.89
C CYS A 224 11.32 0.83 3.06
N ASP A 225 11.94 1.80 3.73
CA ASP A 225 13.29 1.60 4.29
C ASP A 225 13.16 0.69 5.51
N MET A 226 13.72 -0.49 5.42
CA MET A 226 13.53 -1.50 6.46
C MET A 226 14.45 -1.31 7.66
N GLY A 227 15.60 -0.63 7.51
CA GLY A 227 16.53 -0.44 8.60
C GLY A 227 16.72 -1.71 9.42
N SER A 228 16.27 -1.70 10.68
CA SER A 228 16.25 -2.84 11.59
C SER A 228 14.91 -3.59 11.66
N VAL A 229 13.91 -3.20 10.87
CA VAL A 229 12.53 -3.72 10.98
C VAL A 229 12.34 -4.96 10.10
N SER A 230 11.54 -5.91 10.59
CA SER A 230 11.20 -7.13 9.86
C SER A 230 10.07 -6.88 8.82
N PRO A 231 10.20 -7.39 7.58
CA PRO A 231 9.10 -7.39 6.61
C PRO A 231 7.84 -8.10 7.12
N GLU A 232 8.01 -9.03 8.05
CA GLU A 232 6.91 -9.81 8.61
C GLU A 232 5.88 -8.92 9.32
N GLY A 233 6.32 -7.89 10.02
CA GLY A 233 5.44 -6.89 10.65
C GLY A 233 4.57 -6.18 9.63
N ILE A 234 5.14 -5.74 8.50
CA ILE A 234 4.40 -5.11 7.40
C ILE A 234 3.33 -6.04 6.83
N PHE A 235 3.67 -7.30 6.59
CA PHE A 235 2.72 -8.29 6.06
C PHE A 235 1.65 -8.68 7.08
N CYS A 236 1.98 -8.70 8.37
CA CYS A 236 1.02 -8.89 9.44
C CYS A 236 0.00 -7.73 9.46
N GLY A 237 0.47 -6.50 9.48
CA GLY A 237 -0.37 -5.30 9.41
C GLY A 237 -1.25 -5.27 8.17
N ALA A 238 -0.68 -5.55 6.99
CA ALA A 238 -1.44 -5.62 5.74
C ALA A 238 -2.60 -6.62 5.84
N ARG A 239 -2.33 -7.85 6.30
CA ARG A 239 -3.36 -8.89 6.46
C ARG A 239 -4.46 -8.49 7.45
N LEU A 240 -4.12 -7.84 8.56
CA LEU A 240 -5.10 -7.35 9.53
C LEU A 240 -5.99 -6.25 8.95
N CYS A 241 -5.46 -5.43 8.03
CA CYS A 241 -6.21 -4.44 7.26
C CYS A 241 -6.93 -5.05 6.04
N GLY A 242 -6.85 -6.37 5.83
CA GLY A 242 -7.53 -7.08 4.73
C GLY A 242 -6.81 -6.99 3.39
N LEU A 243 -5.54 -6.56 3.35
CA LEU A 243 -4.73 -6.58 2.13
C LEU A 243 -3.90 -7.86 2.06
N SER A 244 -3.76 -8.40 0.85
CA SER A 244 -2.91 -9.58 0.59
C SER A 244 -1.67 -9.16 -0.18
N PRO A 245 -0.46 -9.54 0.25
CA PRO A 245 0.73 -9.29 -0.53
C PRO A 245 0.70 -10.15 -1.80
N LEU A 246 0.86 -9.50 -2.96
CA LEU A 246 0.94 -10.15 -4.27
C LEU A 246 2.39 -10.34 -4.70
N ARG A 247 3.22 -9.36 -4.36
CA ARG A 247 4.64 -9.38 -4.65
C ARG A 247 5.38 -8.66 -3.54
N ALA A 248 6.57 -9.14 -3.20
CA ALA A 248 7.49 -8.46 -2.32
C ALA A 248 8.92 -8.71 -2.82
N GLU A 249 9.71 -7.68 -2.83
CA GLU A 249 11.10 -7.72 -3.22
C GLU A 249 11.94 -6.95 -2.21
N TRP A 250 13.02 -7.59 -1.76
CA TRP A 250 13.97 -6.97 -0.85
C TRP A 250 15.27 -6.68 -1.58
N SER A 251 15.62 -5.42 -1.67
CA SER A 251 16.84 -4.99 -2.33
C SER A 251 17.47 -3.82 -1.59
N ARG A 252 18.76 -3.91 -1.25
CA ARG A 252 19.55 -2.83 -0.67
C ARG A 252 18.95 -2.18 0.59
N GLY A 253 18.33 -2.98 1.46
CA GLY A 253 17.66 -2.48 2.67
C GLY A 253 16.26 -1.90 2.45
N MET A 254 15.79 -1.86 1.21
CA MET A 254 14.44 -1.41 0.86
C MET A 254 13.54 -2.61 0.58
N LEU A 255 12.31 -2.55 1.08
CA LEU A 255 11.24 -3.45 0.71
C LEU A 255 10.32 -2.76 -0.29
N ASP A 256 10.23 -3.30 -1.49
CA ASP A 256 9.18 -2.97 -2.46
C ASP A 256 8.08 -4.03 -2.38
N ALA A 257 6.86 -3.63 -2.07
CA ALA A 257 5.75 -4.57 -1.93
C ALA A 257 4.49 -4.08 -2.65
N VAL A 258 3.81 -5.00 -3.34
CA VAL A 258 2.54 -4.77 -4.01
C VAL A 258 1.46 -5.57 -3.30
N PHE A 259 0.38 -4.90 -2.96
CA PHE A 259 -0.76 -5.48 -2.27
C PHE A 259 -2.00 -5.49 -3.15
N SER A 260 -2.82 -6.54 -2.96
CA SER A 260 -4.12 -6.66 -3.63
C SER A 260 -5.09 -5.59 -3.11
N PRO A 261 -6.03 -5.18 -3.98
CA PRO A 261 -7.08 -4.29 -3.56
C PRO A 261 -8.21 -5.12 -2.93
N GLY A 262 -8.55 -4.89 -1.75
CA GLY A 262 -9.67 -5.61 -1.11
C GLY A 262 -9.79 -5.31 0.37
N GLY A 263 -8.81 -4.58 0.92
CA GLY A 263 -8.76 -4.21 2.31
C GLY A 263 -8.95 -2.71 2.55
N ASP A 264 -8.76 -2.33 3.79
CA ASP A 264 -8.78 -0.95 4.25
C ASP A 264 -7.39 -0.30 4.03
N VAL A 265 -7.16 0.24 2.82
CA VAL A 265 -5.92 0.93 2.46
C VAL A 265 -5.62 2.08 3.42
N PRO A 266 -6.56 2.96 3.79
CA PRO A 266 -6.35 3.99 4.80
C PRO A 266 -5.83 3.44 6.13
N ALA A 267 -6.45 2.39 6.68
CA ALA A 267 -5.98 1.77 7.92
C ALA A 267 -4.56 1.21 7.79
N PHE A 268 -4.22 0.63 6.65
CA PHE A 268 -2.87 0.14 6.40
C PHE A 268 -1.84 1.27 6.30
N LEU A 269 -2.18 2.38 5.66
CA LEU A 269 -1.29 3.55 5.61
C LEU A 269 -1.07 4.17 6.99
N LEU A 270 -2.10 4.23 7.83
CA LEU A 270 -1.95 4.61 9.25
C LEU A 270 -1.04 3.64 10.01
N PHE A 271 -1.22 2.33 9.79
CA PHE A 271 -0.33 1.34 10.39
C PHE A 271 1.13 1.56 9.98
N LEU A 272 1.39 1.82 8.71
CA LEU A 272 2.74 2.14 8.23
C LEU A 272 3.27 3.42 8.90
N SER A 273 2.45 4.45 9.08
CA SER A 273 2.84 5.68 9.77
C SER A 273 3.19 5.46 11.24
N LEU A 274 2.53 4.50 11.92
CA LEU A 274 2.85 4.09 13.29
C LEU A 274 4.14 3.25 13.38
N THR A 275 4.51 2.56 12.30
CA THR A 275 5.54 1.53 12.30
C THR A 275 6.79 1.97 11.55
N HIS A 276 6.60 2.61 10.40
CA HIS A 276 7.62 2.95 9.42
C HIS A 276 7.42 4.37 8.89
N PRO A 277 7.86 5.40 9.63
CA PRO A 277 7.64 6.80 9.22
C PRO A 277 8.28 7.16 7.86
N HIS A 278 9.19 6.33 7.35
CA HIS A 278 9.89 6.52 6.08
C HIS A 278 9.42 5.52 5.01
N PHE A 279 8.13 5.38 4.83
CA PHE A 279 7.59 4.66 3.68
C PHE A 279 7.19 5.63 2.56
N GLU A 280 7.21 5.12 1.35
CA GLU A 280 6.77 5.82 0.14
C GLU A 280 5.67 5.04 -0.55
N ILE A 281 4.61 5.72 -0.98
CA ILE A 281 3.62 5.15 -1.90
C ILE A 281 4.16 5.35 -3.31
N VAL A 282 4.53 4.23 -3.96
CA VAL A 282 5.03 4.21 -5.34
C VAL A 282 3.87 4.30 -6.33
N GLY A 283 2.74 3.68 -6.01
CA GLY A 283 1.56 3.71 -6.84
C GLY A 283 0.30 3.22 -6.15
N LEU A 284 -0.82 3.79 -6.59
CA LEU A 284 -2.15 3.27 -6.36
C LEU A 284 -2.80 3.14 -7.73
N PHE A 285 -2.80 1.95 -8.33
CA PHE A 285 -3.00 1.79 -9.75
C PHE A 285 -3.88 0.59 -10.10
N ARG A 286 -4.42 0.61 -11.34
CA ARG A 286 -5.13 -0.52 -11.94
C ARG A 286 -4.20 -1.30 -12.83
N HIS A 287 -4.38 -2.62 -12.83
CA HIS A 287 -3.80 -3.47 -13.88
C HIS A 287 -4.82 -3.62 -15.01
N LEU A 288 -4.36 -3.44 -16.25
CA LEU A 288 -5.15 -3.65 -17.47
C LEU A 288 -4.68 -4.94 -18.12
N ASP A 289 -5.61 -5.83 -18.39
CA ASP A 289 -5.37 -7.10 -19.08
C ASP A 289 -5.16 -6.91 -20.59
#